data_3dfc35e6b4c407ace76910b78a2ed5cb
#
_entry.id   3dfc35e6b4c407ace76910b78a2ed5cb
#
_cell.length_a   1.000
_cell.length_b   1.000
_cell.length_c   1.000
_cell.angle_alpha   90.00
_cell.angle_beta   90.00
_cell.angle_gamma   90.00
#
_symmetry.space_group_name_H-M   'P 1'
#
loop_
_entity.id
_entity.type
_entity.pdbx_description
1 polymer ?
#
loop_
_entity_poly.entity_id
_entity_poly.type
_entity_poly.pdbx_seq_one_letter_code
_entity_poly.pdbx_strand_id
1 'polypeptide(L)'
;MKKFNILIALLFFTSLVISPLNVKANENIDSVKEKELHKKSELSSTALNNMKHSYADKNPIIGENKSTGDQFLENTLLYKKFFTDLINFEDLLINFNSKEMAQHFKSKNVDVYAIRYSINCYGGEIDRTACTYGGVTPHEGNKLKERKKIPINLWINGVQKEVSLDKVQTDKKNVTVQELYAQARRYLQKDLKLYNNDTLGGKIQRGKIEFDSSDGSKVSYDLFDVKGDFPEKQLRIYSDNKTLSTEHLHIDIYLYEK
;
A
#
# COMPACT_ATOMS: atom_id res chain seq x y z
N MET A 1 37.57 -64.60 -42.25
CA MET A 1 36.29 -64.70 -41.49
C MET A 1 36.31 -63.64 -40.44
N LYS A 2 35.61 -62.52 -40.63
CA LYS A 2 35.52 -61.40 -39.70
C LYS A 2 34.16 -61.49 -39.01
N LYS A 3 34.20 -61.60 -37.70
CA LYS A 3 32.97 -61.63 -36.85
C LYS A 3 32.49 -60.20 -36.64
N PHE A 4 31.26 -59.92 -37.03
CA PHE A 4 30.54 -58.66 -36.76
C PHE A 4 29.88 -58.76 -35.39
N ASN A 5 30.30 -57.90 -34.46
CA ASN A 5 29.59 -57.75 -33.17
C ASN A 5 28.57 -56.64 -33.33
N ILE A 6 27.31 -56.99 -33.24
CA ILE A 6 26.20 -56.04 -33.20
C ILE A 6 26.01 -55.63 -31.73
N LEU A 7 26.30 -54.35 -31.46
CA LEU A 7 26.03 -53.73 -30.16
C LEU A 7 24.60 -53.17 -30.18
N ILE A 8 23.71 -53.86 -29.45
CA ILE A 8 22.33 -53.35 -29.25
C ILE A 8 22.36 -52.33 -28.12
N ALA A 9 22.20 -51.03 -28.48
CA ALA A 9 22.00 -49.97 -27.50
C ALA A 9 20.53 -49.97 -27.04
N LEU A 10 20.28 -50.40 -25.81
CA LEU A 10 18.98 -50.25 -25.15
C LEU A 10 18.83 -48.76 -24.76
N LEU A 11 17.98 -48.04 -25.45
CA LEU A 11 17.50 -46.74 -25.05
C LEU A 11 16.42 -46.91 -23.99
N PHE A 12 16.78 -46.68 -22.71
CA PHE A 12 15.81 -46.51 -21.64
C PHE A 12 15.16 -45.11 -21.77
N PHE A 13 13.96 -45.07 -22.31
CA PHE A 13 13.09 -43.92 -22.15
C PHE A 13 12.56 -43.95 -20.70
N THR A 14 13.16 -43.17 -19.81
CA THR A 14 12.54 -42.80 -18.55
C THR A 14 11.49 -41.74 -18.82
N SER A 15 10.24 -42.15 -18.95
CA SER A 15 9.09 -41.24 -18.88
C SER A 15 9.05 -40.62 -17.49
N LEU A 16 9.51 -39.37 -17.38
CA LEU A 16 9.23 -38.51 -16.23
C LEU A 16 7.72 -38.27 -16.20
N VAL A 17 7.03 -39.07 -15.41
CA VAL A 17 5.66 -38.77 -15.00
C VAL A 17 5.74 -37.54 -14.09
N ILE A 18 5.53 -36.35 -14.68
CA ILE A 18 5.30 -35.14 -13.92
C ILE A 18 3.90 -35.33 -13.29
N SER A 19 3.87 -35.87 -12.08
CA SER A 19 2.67 -35.82 -11.27
C SER A 19 2.32 -34.35 -11.04
N PRO A 20 1.11 -33.87 -11.33
CA PRO A 20 0.71 -32.55 -10.95
C PRO A 20 0.85 -32.49 -9.42
N LEU A 21 1.73 -31.61 -8.95
CA LEU A 21 1.76 -31.24 -7.54
C LEU A 21 0.37 -30.71 -7.19
N ASN A 22 -0.45 -31.57 -6.60
CA ASN A 22 -1.65 -31.13 -5.90
C ASN A 22 -1.16 -30.29 -4.72
N VAL A 23 -0.98 -29.00 -4.94
CA VAL A 23 -0.93 -28.01 -3.88
C VAL A 23 -2.30 -28.05 -3.24
N LYS A 24 -2.43 -28.88 -2.19
CA LYS A 24 -3.57 -28.75 -1.28
C LYS A 24 -3.51 -27.33 -0.76
N ALA A 25 -4.40 -26.48 -1.26
CA ALA A 25 -4.70 -25.22 -0.61
C ALA A 25 -4.95 -25.54 0.86
N ASN A 26 -4.26 -24.82 1.73
CA ASN A 26 -4.35 -25.03 3.16
C ASN A 26 -5.67 -24.39 3.63
N GLU A 27 -6.80 -25.05 3.31
CA GLU A 27 -8.17 -24.56 3.46
C GLU A 27 -8.54 -24.17 4.91
N ASN A 28 -7.76 -24.64 5.90
CA ASN A 28 -8.14 -24.49 7.30
C ASN A 28 -7.57 -23.27 8.04
N ILE A 29 -6.53 -22.63 7.53
CA ILE A 29 -5.92 -21.45 8.20
C ILE A 29 -6.62 -20.15 7.79
N ASP A 30 -7.14 -20.08 6.56
CA ASP A 30 -7.75 -18.84 6.02
C ASP A 30 -9.21 -18.64 6.43
N SER A 31 -10.01 -19.70 6.61
CA SER A 31 -11.44 -19.57 6.88
C SER A 31 -11.78 -18.96 8.25
N VAL A 32 -10.95 -19.19 9.26
CA VAL A 32 -11.13 -18.60 10.60
C VAL A 32 -10.77 -17.11 10.55
N LYS A 33 -9.68 -16.76 9.88
CA LYS A 33 -9.22 -15.37 9.72
C LYS A 33 -10.14 -14.55 8.82
N GLU A 34 -10.76 -15.16 7.80
CA GLU A 34 -11.75 -14.47 6.95
C GLU A 34 -12.93 -13.94 7.76
N LYS A 35 -13.46 -14.74 8.70
CA LYS A 35 -14.65 -14.36 9.49
C LYS A 35 -14.39 -13.18 10.44
N GLU A 36 -13.14 -12.94 10.79
CA GLU A 36 -12.72 -11.82 11.64
C GLU A 36 -12.62 -10.49 10.88
N LEU A 37 -12.57 -10.53 9.53
CA LEU A 37 -12.46 -9.33 8.71
C LEU A 37 -13.82 -8.64 8.55
N HIS A 38 -13.78 -7.31 8.56
CA HIS A 38 -14.95 -6.47 8.28
C HIS A 38 -15.45 -6.68 6.86
N LYS A 39 -16.77 -6.53 6.69
CA LYS A 39 -17.41 -6.64 5.38
C LYS A 39 -17.55 -5.29 4.73
N LYS A 40 -17.35 -5.24 3.41
CA LYS A 40 -17.66 -4.05 2.62
C LYS A 40 -19.09 -3.55 2.81
N SER A 41 -20.05 -4.47 2.98
CA SER A 41 -21.47 -4.15 3.22
C SER A 41 -21.74 -3.45 4.55
N GLU A 42 -20.78 -3.42 5.49
CA GLU A 42 -20.88 -2.69 6.76
C GLU A 42 -20.58 -1.20 6.58
N LEU A 43 -19.98 -0.82 5.45
CA LEU A 43 -19.63 0.56 5.13
C LEU A 43 -20.78 1.27 4.42
N SER A 44 -20.97 2.55 4.75
CA SER A 44 -21.87 3.43 4.02
C SER A 44 -21.37 3.66 2.59
N SER A 45 -22.27 4.01 1.69
CA SER A 45 -21.92 4.42 0.33
C SER A 45 -21.00 5.66 0.32
N THR A 46 -21.15 6.55 1.31
CA THR A 46 -20.30 7.72 1.50
C THR A 46 -18.88 7.30 1.87
N ALA A 47 -18.71 6.37 2.82
CA ALA A 47 -17.40 5.85 3.19
C ALA A 47 -16.68 5.21 2.00
N LEU A 48 -17.36 4.33 1.27
CA LEU A 48 -16.82 3.67 0.08
C LEU A 48 -16.40 4.66 -1.01
N ASN A 49 -17.25 5.68 -1.26
CA ASN A 49 -16.94 6.69 -2.26
C ASN A 49 -15.74 7.55 -1.84
N ASN A 50 -15.65 7.93 -0.57
CA ASN A 50 -14.50 8.68 -0.04
C ASN A 50 -13.20 7.86 -0.09
N MET A 51 -13.25 6.56 0.25
CA MET A 51 -12.11 5.65 0.07
C MET A 51 -11.65 5.58 -1.39
N LYS A 52 -12.60 5.43 -2.31
CA LYS A 52 -12.33 5.39 -3.75
C LYS A 52 -11.61 6.66 -4.22
N HIS A 53 -12.04 7.83 -3.76
CA HIS A 53 -11.41 9.10 -4.10
C HIS A 53 -10.04 9.28 -3.43
N SER A 54 -9.91 8.89 -2.16
CA SER A 54 -8.64 9.01 -1.42
C SER A 54 -7.50 8.23 -2.07
N TYR A 55 -7.79 7.06 -2.64
CA TYR A 55 -6.79 6.22 -3.30
C TYR A 55 -6.77 6.35 -4.84
N ALA A 56 -7.42 7.35 -5.42
CA ALA A 56 -7.36 7.62 -6.86
C ALA A 56 -5.96 8.12 -7.31
N ASP A 57 -5.67 7.96 -8.60
CA ASP A 57 -4.34 8.26 -9.18
C ASP A 57 -3.84 9.69 -8.94
N LYS A 58 -4.75 10.66 -8.83
CA LYS A 58 -4.43 12.09 -8.69
C LYS A 58 -4.32 12.57 -7.24
N ASN A 59 -4.49 11.69 -6.27
CA ASN A 59 -4.59 12.10 -4.85
C ASN A 59 -3.30 12.08 -4.04
N PRO A 60 -2.25 11.30 -4.35
CA PRO A 60 -1.03 11.39 -3.57
C PRO A 60 -0.39 12.76 -3.71
N ILE A 61 -0.06 13.35 -2.58
CA ILE A 61 0.84 14.49 -2.49
C ILE A 61 2.26 13.94 -2.48
N ILE A 62 3.05 14.35 -3.45
CA ILE A 62 4.44 13.92 -3.59
C ILE A 62 5.33 15.15 -3.51
N GLY A 63 6.34 15.11 -2.68
CA GLY A 63 7.36 16.14 -2.56
C GLY A 63 8.70 15.53 -2.22
N GLU A 64 9.74 16.00 -2.87
CA GLU A 64 11.11 15.55 -2.65
C GLU A 64 11.91 16.68 -2.03
N ASN A 65 12.78 16.36 -1.07
CA ASN A 65 13.72 17.27 -0.44
C ASN A 65 13.04 18.55 0.13
N LYS A 66 11.98 18.37 0.91
CA LYS A 66 11.25 19.46 1.56
C LYS A 66 11.72 19.63 3.00
N SER A 67 11.82 20.86 3.46
CA SER A 67 12.20 21.16 4.84
C SER A 67 11.32 22.25 5.42
N THR A 68 10.99 22.14 6.72
CA THR A 68 10.30 23.21 7.45
C THR A 68 10.76 23.31 8.89
N GLY A 69 10.87 24.54 9.38
CA GLY A 69 10.95 24.86 10.81
C GLY A 69 9.59 25.18 11.43
N ASP A 70 8.54 25.30 10.61
CA ASP A 70 7.22 25.73 11.07
C ASP A 70 6.46 24.57 11.73
N GLN A 71 6.05 24.81 12.97
CA GLN A 71 5.22 23.86 13.74
C GLN A 71 3.95 24.60 14.16
N PHE A 72 2.84 24.18 13.61
CA PHE A 72 1.56 24.84 13.87
C PHE A 72 0.94 24.42 15.21
N LEU A 73 0.92 23.10 15.47
CA LEU A 73 0.54 22.50 16.74
C LEU A 73 1.64 21.52 17.16
N GLU A 74 1.59 21.00 18.40
CA GLU A 74 2.66 20.15 18.93
C GLU A 74 3.00 18.96 18.03
N ASN A 75 1.99 18.35 17.41
CA ASN A 75 2.13 17.16 16.58
C ASN A 75 1.98 17.42 15.08
N THR A 76 2.11 18.67 14.63
CA THR A 76 1.96 19.03 13.22
C THR A 76 3.14 19.81 12.68
N LEU A 77 3.44 19.63 11.40
CA LEU A 77 4.42 20.44 10.67
C LEU A 77 3.73 21.12 9.50
N LEU A 78 4.01 22.44 9.31
CA LEU A 78 3.51 23.25 8.22
C LEU A 78 4.63 23.53 7.23
N TYR A 79 4.47 23.05 6.01
CA TYR A 79 5.35 23.30 4.88
C TYR A 79 4.73 24.38 4.01
N LYS A 80 5.21 25.62 4.15
CA LYS A 80 4.78 26.76 3.33
C LYS A 80 5.30 26.63 1.92
N LYS A 81 4.48 27.02 0.94
CA LYS A 81 4.81 26.94 -0.49
C LYS A 81 5.32 25.56 -0.90
N PHE A 82 4.70 24.53 -0.35
CA PHE A 82 5.06 23.14 -0.67
C PHE A 82 4.85 22.82 -2.15
N PHE A 83 3.78 23.35 -2.74
CA PHE A 83 3.45 23.16 -4.14
C PHE A 83 4.01 24.31 -4.97
N THR A 84 4.72 23.97 -6.03
CA THR A 84 5.31 24.96 -6.97
C THR A 84 4.33 25.35 -8.07
N ASP A 85 3.41 24.45 -8.42
CA ASP A 85 2.37 24.69 -9.42
C ASP A 85 1.06 24.97 -8.71
N LEU A 86 0.52 26.17 -8.91
CA LEU A 86 -0.73 26.66 -8.32
C LEU A 86 -1.93 25.85 -8.81
N ILE A 87 -2.20 24.71 -8.20
CA ILE A 87 -3.42 23.96 -8.48
C ILE A 87 -4.55 24.58 -7.66
N ASN A 88 -4.71 24.21 -6.38
CA ASN A 88 -5.74 24.75 -5.52
C ASN A 88 -5.23 25.06 -4.10
N PHE A 89 -3.97 24.76 -3.82
CA PHE A 89 -3.34 24.95 -2.51
C PHE A 89 -1.83 25.16 -2.67
N GLU A 90 -1.23 25.87 -1.73
CA GLU A 90 0.20 26.21 -1.71
C GLU A 90 0.92 25.50 -0.59
N ASP A 91 0.27 25.35 0.55
CA ASP A 91 0.86 24.84 1.78
C ASP A 91 0.45 23.39 2.04
N LEU A 92 1.28 22.69 2.81
CA LEU A 92 1.00 21.33 3.28
C LEU A 92 1.14 21.26 4.79
N LEU A 93 0.06 20.84 5.46
CA LEU A 93 0.04 20.50 6.88
C LEU A 93 0.09 18.99 7.06
N ILE A 94 1.10 18.52 7.78
CA ILE A 94 1.26 17.10 8.08
C ILE A 94 1.01 16.86 9.57
N ASN A 95 0.05 15.99 9.88
CA ASN A 95 -0.30 15.60 11.24
C ASN A 95 0.34 14.26 11.59
N PHE A 96 0.90 14.19 12.80
CA PHE A 96 1.43 12.96 13.39
C PHE A 96 0.61 12.58 14.62
N ASN A 97 0.80 11.36 15.12
CA ASN A 97 0.16 10.91 16.35
C ASN A 97 0.89 11.41 17.61
N SER A 98 2.11 11.95 17.48
CA SER A 98 2.88 12.44 18.61
C SER A 98 3.73 13.66 18.27
N LYS A 99 4.06 14.43 19.31
CA LYS A 99 4.97 15.58 19.25
C LYS A 99 6.39 15.17 18.87
N GLU A 100 6.85 14.06 19.40
CA GLU A 100 8.20 13.53 19.16
C GLU A 100 8.39 13.22 17.67
N MET A 101 7.36 12.68 17.02
CA MET A 101 7.41 12.41 15.57
C MET A 101 7.50 13.71 14.78
N ALA A 102 6.70 14.72 15.10
CA ALA A 102 6.78 16.02 14.47
C ALA A 102 8.17 16.66 14.67
N GLN A 103 8.68 16.63 15.90
CA GLN A 103 10.01 17.17 16.21
C GLN A 103 11.13 16.41 15.50
N HIS A 104 10.97 15.10 15.29
CA HIS A 104 11.95 14.29 14.57
C HIS A 104 12.17 14.80 13.14
N PHE A 105 11.14 15.26 12.47
CA PHE A 105 11.22 15.74 11.08
C PHE A 105 11.36 17.26 10.94
N LYS A 106 11.16 18.03 12.01
CA LYS A 106 11.30 19.48 12.00
C LYS A 106 12.71 19.90 11.61
N SER A 107 12.82 20.84 10.67
CA SER A 107 14.09 21.37 10.14
C SER A 107 15.00 20.35 9.47
N LYS A 108 14.45 19.20 9.08
CA LYS A 108 15.17 18.20 8.29
C LYS A 108 14.65 18.17 6.86
N ASN A 109 15.50 17.75 5.95
CA ASN A 109 15.10 17.47 4.57
C ASN A 109 14.36 16.13 4.51
N VAL A 110 13.18 16.15 3.95
CA VAL A 110 12.28 14.99 3.89
C VAL A 110 11.73 14.78 2.50
N ASP A 111 11.36 13.53 2.22
CA ASP A 111 10.52 13.17 1.10
C ASP A 111 9.11 12.86 1.62
N VAL A 112 8.12 13.35 0.91
CA VAL A 112 6.71 13.19 1.27
C VAL A 112 6.01 12.36 0.20
N TYR A 113 5.29 11.34 0.65
CA TYR A 113 4.27 10.65 -0.12
C TYR A 113 3.06 10.44 0.78
N ALA A 114 2.04 11.26 0.61
CA ALA A 114 0.91 11.26 1.52
C ALA A 114 -0.43 11.38 0.78
N ILE A 115 -1.50 10.93 1.43
CA ILE A 115 -2.87 11.05 0.92
C ILE A 115 -3.56 12.19 1.65
N ARG A 116 -4.15 13.08 0.88
CA ARG A 116 -4.86 14.24 1.39
C ARG A 116 -6.20 13.84 2.00
N TYR A 117 -6.50 14.33 3.21
CA TYR A 117 -7.81 14.18 3.83
C TYR A 117 -8.67 15.46 3.75
N SER A 118 -8.05 16.62 3.63
CA SER A 118 -8.74 17.91 3.51
C SER A 118 -7.91 18.91 2.69
N ILE A 119 -8.57 19.96 2.23
CA ILE A 119 -7.95 21.07 1.50
C ILE A 119 -8.00 22.39 2.28
N ASN A 120 -8.76 22.47 3.37
CA ASN A 120 -8.96 23.67 4.19
C ASN A 120 -8.99 23.27 5.66
N CYS A 121 -7.86 22.81 6.18
CA CYS A 121 -7.78 22.32 7.55
C CYS A 121 -7.18 23.33 8.53
N TYR A 122 -6.76 24.48 8.03
CA TYR A 122 -6.07 25.50 8.82
C TYR A 122 -6.97 26.64 9.30
N GLY A 123 -8.15 26.80 8.73
CA GLY A 123 -9.15 27.82 9.13
C GLY A 123 -8.82 29.24 8.68
N GLY A 124 -9.51 29.72 7.69
CA GLY A 124 -9.44 31.09 7.15
C GLY A 124 -10.16 31.18 5.81
N GLU A 125 -10.58 32.38 5.42
CA GLU A 125 -11.33 32.61 4.18
C GLU A 125 -10.54 32.26 2.91
N ILE A 126 -9.20 32.15 3.01
CA ILE A 126 -8.29 31.87 1.88
C ILE A 126 -7.33 30.76 2.32
N ASP A 127 -7.86 29.68 2.89
CA ASP A 127 -7.02 28.56 3.26
C ASP A 127 -6.67 27.72 2.02
N ARG A 128 -5.40 27.74 1.63
CA ARG A 128 -4.82 26.97 0.54
C ARG A 128 -3.94 25.84 1.08
N THR A 129 -4.29 25.31 2.25
CA THR A 129 -3.50 24.30 2.93
C THR A 129 -4.08 22.91 2.72
N ALA A 130 -3.32 22.05 2.03
CA ALA A 130 -3.63 20.64 1.97
C ALA A 130 -3.23 19.96 3.28
N CYS A 131 -3.99 18.95 3.73
CA CYS A 131 -3.76 18.29 5.00
C CYS A 131 -3.66 16.79 4.85
N THR A 132 -2.65 16.22 5.51
CA THR A 132 -2.34 14.80 5.48
C THR A 132 -2.01 14.28 6.89
N TYR A 133 -1.98 12.95 7.02
CA TYR A 133 -1.40 12.27 8.16
C TYR A 133 -0.12 11.56 7.71
N GLY A 134 1.02 11.79 8.40
CA GLY A 134 2.28 11.10 8.12
C GLY A 134 2.72 11.16 6.64
N GLY A 135 3.27 10.05 6.15
CA GLY A 135 3.75 9.94 4.76
C GLY A 135 5.11 10.56 4.55
N VAL A 136 5.93 10.68 5.59
CA VAL A 136 7.22 11.37 5.58
C VAL A 136 8.36 10.39 5.80
N THR A 137 9.42 10.54 5.01
CA THR A 137 10.69 9.81 5.19
C THR A 137 11.86 10.78 5.15
N PRO A 138 13.00 10.50 5.80
CA PRO A 138 14.23 11.25 5.60
C PRO A 138 14.60 11.29 4.12
N HIS A 139 15.07 12.43 3.62
CA HIS A 139 15.58 12.54 2.25
C HIS A 139 17.01 11.98 2.15
N GLU A 140 17.88 12.43 3.05
CA GLU A 140 19.29 12.08 3.02
C GLU A 140 19.53 10.61 3.35
N GLY A 141 20.33 9.95 2.51
CA GLY A 141 20.72 8.56 2.69
C GLY A 141 19.60 7.53 2.45
N ASN A 142 18.36 7.95 2.19
CA ASN A 142 17.22 7.05 2.03
C ASN A 142 16.94 6.67 0.56
N LYS A 143 17.51 7.36 -0.40
CA LYS A 143 17.26 7.11 -1.82
C LYS A 143 17.97 5.85 -2.33
N LEU A 144 17.28 5.04 -3.11
CA LEU A 144 17.84 3.93 -3.87
C LEU A 144 18.45 4.45 -5.18
N LYS A 145 19.43 3.73 -5.73
CA LYS A 145 20.00 4.03 -7.07
C LYS A 145 18.97 3.84 -8.17
N GLU A 146 18.13 2.82 -8.03
CA GLU A 146 17.08 2.46 -8.96
C GLU A 146 15.77 2.24 -8.21
N ARG A 147 14.65 2.52 -8.89
CA ARG A 147 13.32 2.27 -8.34
C ARG A 147 13.10 0.77 -8.14
N LYS A 148 12.75 0.37 -6.93
CA LYS A 148 12.48 -1.01 -6.55
C LYS A 148 11.01 -1.35 -6.77
N LYS A 149 10.74 -2.44 -7.45
CA LYS A 149 9.43 -3.05 -7.58
C LYS A 149 9.19 -3.95 -6.36
N ILE A 150 8.06 -3.78 -5.70
CA ILE A 150 7.71 -4.57 -4.52
C ILE A 150 6.77 -5.70 -4.94
N PRO A 151 7.17 -6.97 -4.76
CA PRO A 151 6.34 -8.11 -5.13
C PRO A 151 5.02 -8.13 -4.38
N ILE A 152 3.95 -8.51 -5.08
CA ILE A 152 2.62 -8.72 -4.51
C ILE A 152 2.25 -10.19 -4.71
N ASN A 153 1.91 -10.87 -3.63
CA ASN A 153 1.24 -12.15 -3.66
C ASN A 153 -0.26 -11.88 -3.43
N LEU A 154 -1.08 -12.25 -4.39
CA LEU A 154 -2.54 -12.02 -4.33
C LEU A 154 -3.27 -13.35 -4.28
N TRP A 155 -4.14 -13.50 -3.28
CA TRP A 155 -5.07 -14.63 -3.18
C TRP A 155 -6.51 -14.11 -3.24
N ILE A 156 -7.34 -14.75 -4.07
CA ILE A 156 -8.79 -14.51 -4.12
C ILE A 156 -9.47 -15.83 -3.81
N ASN A 157 -10.24 -15.89 -2.74
CA ASN A 157 -10.88 -17.12 -2.22
C ASN A 157 -9.88 -18.28 -2.08
N GLY A 158 -8.67 -18.00 -1.56
CA GLY A 158 -7.59 -19.00 -1.39
C GLY A 158 -6.84 -19.38 -2.68
N VAL A 159 -7.22 -18.86 -3.84
CA VAL A 159 -6.55 -19.12 -5.11
C VAL A 159 -5.57 -18.00 -5.44
N GLN A 160 -4.30 -18.35 -5.59
CA GLN A 160 -3.25 -17.40 -5.96
C GLN A 160 -3.48 -16.85 -7.38
N LYS A 161 -3.29 -15.56 -7.55
CA LYS A 161 -3.41 -14.84 -8.82
C LYS A 161 -2.08 -14.19 -9.18
N GLU A 162 -1.75 -14.19 -10.45
CA GLU A 162 -0.59 -13.47 -10.96
C GLU A 162 -0.82 -11.96 -10.89
N VAL A 163 0.20 -11.24 -10.41
CA VAL A 163 0.22 -9.78 -10.33
C VAL A 163 1.49 -9.26 -10.98
N SER A 164 1.35 -8.28 -11.86
CA SER A 164 2.49 -7.62 -12.47
C SER A 164 3.33 -6.88 -11.42
N LEU A 165 4.66 -7.00 -11.50
CA LEU A 165 5.62 -6.43 -10.55
C LEU A 165 5.70 -4.90 -10.55
N ASP A 166 4.99 -4.22 -11.44
CA ASP A 166 4.99 -2.76 -11.56
C ASP A 166 3.90 -2.05 -10.76
N LYS A 167 3.05 -2.80 -10.05
CA LYS A 167 1.89 -2.25 -9.33
C LYS A 167 2.27 -1.42 -8.11
N VAL A 168 3.33 -1.81 -7.40
CA VAL A 168 3.87 -1.08 -6.25
C VAL A 168 5.36 -0.90 -6.41
N GLN A 169 5.82 0.35 -6.33
CA GLN A 169 7.22 0.71 -6.54
C GLN A 169 7.63 1.82 -5.58
N THR A 170 8.90 1.83 -5.21
CA THR A 170 9.50 2.94 -4.44
C THR A 170 10.95 3.14 -4.82
N ASP A 171 11.47 4.34 -4.65
CA ASP A 171 12.88 4.69 -4.78
C ASP A 171 13.57 4.90 -3.42
N LYS A 172 12.93 4.44 -2.35
CA LYS A 172 13.37 4.62 -0.97
C LYS A 172 13.88 3.33 -0.35
N LYS A 173 14.92 3.40 0.49
CA LYS A 173 15.39 2.28 1.32
C LYS A 173 14.41 1.96 2.45
N ASN A 174 13.91 3.03 3.11
CA ASN A 174 12.84 2.96 4.09
C ASN A 174 11.65 3.73 3.54
N VAL A 175 10.54 3.05 3.36
CA VAL A 175 9.31 3.58 2.75
C VAL A 175 8.19 3.61 3.77
N THR A 176 7.32 4.62 3.72
CA THR A 176 6.16 4.64 4.60
C THR A 176 5.14 3.57 4.20
N VAL A 177 4.49 2.98 5.20
CA VAL A 177 3.38 2.05 4.95
C VAL A 177 2.28 2.74 4.13
N GLN A 178 2.04 4.03 4.35
CA GLN A 178 1.09 4.82 3.56
C GLN A 178 1.38 4.79 2.07
N GLU A 179 2.65 4.96 1.66
CA GLU A 179 3.05 4.93 0.24
C GLU A 179 2.76 3.58 -0.39
N LEU A 180 3.12 2.49 0.28
CA LEU A 180 2.89 1.13 -0.19
C LEU A 180 1.40 0.80 -0.26
N TYR A 181 0.69 1.10 0.82
CA TYR A 181 -0.74 0.79 0.96
C TYR A 181 -1.59 1.57 -0.04
N ALA A 182 -1.25 2.85 -0.28
CA ALA A 182 -1.93 3.66 -1.27
C ALA A 182 -1.79 3.10 -2.69
N GLN A 183 -0.58 2.67 -3.06
CA GLN A 183 -0.34 2.06 -4.37
C GLN A 183 -1.06 0.71 -4.50
N ALA A 184 -1.01 -0.14 -3.47
CA ALA A 184 -1.70 -1.43 -3.45
C ALA A 184 -3.22 -1.24 -3.55
N ARG A 185 -3.83 -0.34 -2.76
CA ARG A 185 -5.28 -0.06 -2.83
C ARG A 185 -5.70 0.52 -4.18
N ARG A 186 -4.87 1.36 -4.77
CA ARG A 186 -5.10 1.89 -6.13
C ARG A 186 -5.14 0.77 -7.16
N TYR A 187 -4.18 -0.15 -7.10
CA TYR A 187 -4.18 -1.34 -7.93
C TYR A 187 -5.47 -2.14 -7.75
N LEU A 188 -5.86 -2.46 -6.52
CA LEU A 188 -7.07 -3.22 -6.23
C LEU A 188 -8.34 -2.50 -6.72
N GLN A 189 -8.40 -1.17 -6.58
CA GLN A 189 -9.54 -0.40 -7.09
C GLN A 189 -9.60 -0.40 -8.61
N LYS A 190 -8.47 -0.24 -9.28
CA LYS A 190 -8.41 -0.15 -10.75
C LYS A 190 -8.72 -1.49 -11.41
N ASP A 191 -8.08 -2.55 -10.95
CA ASP A 191 -8.14 -3.86 -11.60
C ASP A 191 -9.29 -4.74 -11.05
N LEU A 192 -9.63 -4.60 -9.75
CA LEU A 192 -10.63 -5.45 -9.07
C LEU A 192 -11.86 -4.68 -8.56
N LYS A 193 -11.95 -3.36 -8.82
CA LYS A 193 -13.09 -2.52 -8.42
C LYS A 193 -13.42 -2.59 -6.92
N LEU A 194 -12.37 -2.60 -6.07
CA LEU A 194 -12.44 -2.86 -4.63
C LEU A 194 -13.58 -2.11 -3.91
N TYR A 195 -13.75 -0.81 -4.19
CA TYR A 195 -14.74 0.05 -3.52
C TYR A 195 -16.06 0.18 -4.27
N ASN A 196 -16.20 -0.50 -5.41
CA ASN A 196 -17.47 -0.52 -6.11
C ASN A 196 -18.46 -1.41 -5.36
N ASN A 197 -19.76 -1.07 -5.44
CA ASN A 197 -20.82 -1.98 -5.02
C ASN A 197 -20.99 -3.14 -6.02
N ASP A 198 -21.76 -4.13 -5.65
CA ASP A 198 -21.94 -5.35 -6.44
C ASP A 198 -22.54 -5.06 -7.83
N THR A 199 -23.49 -4.13 -7.90
CA THR A 199 -24.15 -3.74 -9.17
C THR A 199 -23.18 -3.07 -10.14
N LEU A 200 -22.06 -2.50 -9.64
CA LEU A 200 -21.00 -1.89 -10.43
C LEU A 200 -19.77 -2.81 -10.54
N GLY A 201 -19.93 -4.11 -10.29
CA GLY A 201 -18.93 -5.14 -10.48
C GLY A 201 -17.90 -5.26 -9.35
N GLY A 202 -18.19 -4.72 -8.18
CA GLY A 202 -17.33 -4.83 -6.99
C GLY A 202 -17.56 -6.11 -6.21
N LYS A 203 -17.03 -7.23 -6.67
CA LYS A 203 -17.26 -8.56 -6.07
C LYS A 203 -16.61 -8.76 -4.70
N ILE A 204 -15.49 -8.08 -4.41
CA ILE A 204 -14.75 -8.25 -3.15
C ILE A 204 -15.59 -7.80 -1.97
N GLN A 205 -15.76 -8.67 -0.97
CA GLN A 205 -16.55 -8.41 0.23
C GLN A 205 -15.72 -8.26 1.49
N ARG A 206 -14.57 -8.93 1.57
CA ARG A 206 -13.61 -8.83 2.66
C ARG A 206 -12.21 -8.88 2.12
N GLY A 207 -11.26 -8.41 2.89
CA GLY A 207 -9.86 -8.55 2.52
C GLY A 207 -8.90 -7.89 3.49
N LYS A 208 -7.66 -8.34 3.41
CA LYS A 208 -6.56 -7.74 4.17
C LYS A 208 -5.33 -7.58 3.28
N ILE A 209 -4.48 -6.64 3.67
CA ILE A 209 -3.14 -6.45 3.10
C ILE A 209 -2.14 -6.61 4.23
N GLU A 210 -1.10 -7.39 4.00
CA GLU A 210 0.02 -7.58 4.91
C GLU A 210 1.31 -7.14 4.22
N PHE A 211 2.15 -6.43 4.95
CA PHE A 211 3.48 -6.01 4.53
C PHE A 211 4.48 -6.76 5.39
N ASP A 212 5.30 -7.59 4.77
CA ASP A 212 6.34 -8.36 5.44
C ASP A 212 7.72 -7.84 5.03
N SER A 213 8.52 -7.46 6.04
CA SER A 213 9.89 -6.96 5.86
C SER A 213 10.91 -7.94 6.44
N SER A 214 12.12 -7.93 5.91
CA SER A 214 13.21 -8.83 6.33
C SER A 214 13.65 -8.70 7.79
N ASP A 215 13.35 -7.58 8.42
CA ASP A 215 13.61 -7.36 9.84
C ASP A 215 12.59 -8.04 10.77
N GLY A 216 11.66 -8.82 10.19
CA GLY A 216 10.58 -9.49 10.90
C GLY A 216 9.41 -8.57 11.26
N SER A 217 9.46 -7.29 10.86
CA SER A 217 8.32 -6.40 11.05
C SER A 217 7.20 -6.77 10.08
N LYS A 218 6.02 -7.00 10.64
CA LYS A 218 4.80 -7.29 9.91
C LYS A 218 3.75 -6.23 10.22
N VAL A 219 3.13 -5.71 9.17
CA VAL A 219 2.03 -4.75 9.30
C VAL A 219 0.84 -5.27 8.51
N SER A 220 -0.30 -5.37 9.16
CA SER A 220 -1.53 -5.88 8.55
C SER A 220 -2.66 -4.87 8.68
N TYR A 221 -3.44 -4.73 7.60
CA TYR A 221 -4.63 -3.88 7.58
C TYR A 221 -5.80 -4.65 6.98
N ASP A 222 -6.91 -4.65 7.69
CA ASP A 222 -8.21 -5.01 7.13
C ASP A 222 -8.65 -3.90 6.15
N LEU A 223 -9.02 -4.29 4.93
CA LEU A 223 -9.39 -3.35 3.88
C LEU A 223 -10.68 -2.58 4.17
N PHE A 224 -11.55 -3.14 5.01
CA PHE A 224 -12.86 -2.58 5.33
C PHE A 224 -13.05 -2.21 6.81
N ASP A 225 -12.00 -2.34 7.67
CA ASP A 225 -11.97 -1.71 8.99
C ASP A 225 -11.74 -0.21 8.83
N VAL A 226 -12.81 0.52 8.56
CA VAL A 226 -12.78 1.94 8.24
C VAL A 226 -13.46 2.74 9.34
N LYS A 227 -12.75 3.70 9.93
CA LYS A 227 -13.29 4.54 11.00
C LYS A 227 -14.03 5.74 10.42
N GLY A 228 -15.38 5.62 10.37
CA GLY A 228 -16.27 6.70 9.95
C GLY A 228 -16.28 6.96 8.43
N ASP A 229 -17.08 7.92 8.02
CA ASP A 229 -17.38 8.18 6.61
C ASP A 229 -16.38 9.12 5.93
N PHE A 230 -15.71 9.99 6.67
CA PHE A 230 -14.89 11.06 6.12
C PHE A 230 -13.41 10.70 6.06
N PRO A 231 -12.68 11.19 5.03
CA PRO A 231 -11.27 10.92 4.84
C PRO A 231 -10.38 11.24 6.05
N GLU A 232 -10.70 12.28 6.81
CA GLU A 232 -9.97 12.63 8.03
C GLU A 232 -9.91 11.48 9.03
N LYS A 233 -11.04 10.80 9.27
CA LYS A 233 -11.08 9.64 10.16
C LYS A 233 -10.45 8.40 9.53
N GLN A 234 -10.73 8.19 8.25
CA GLN A 234 -10.25 7.01 7.49
C GLN A 234 -8.73 6.98 7.34
N LEU A 235 -8.09 8.14 7.13
CA LEU A 235 -6.66 8.24 6.88
C LEU A 235 -5.82 8.46 8.15
N ARG A 236 -6.45 8.63 9.31
CA ARG A 236 -5.76 8.81 10.60
C ARG A 236 -4.87 7.62 10.97
N ILE A 237 -5.11 6.44 10.40
CA ILE A 237 -4.26 5.25 10.56
C ILE A 237 -2.79 5.50 10.16
N TYR A 238 -2.51 6.51 9.34
CA TYR A 238 -1.16 6.87 8.91
C TYR A 238 -0.46 7.89 9.81
N SER A 239 -1.11 8.36 10.89
CA SER A 239 -0.55 9.37 11.78
C SER A 239 0.67 8.88 12.57
N ASP A 240 0.87 7.58 12.70
CA ASP A 240 2.05 6.94 13.28
C ASP A 240 3.29 7.00 12.38
N ASN A 241 3.11 7.43 11.12
CA ASN A 241 4.17 7.54 10.11
C ASN A 241 5.03 6.28 9.98
N LYS A 242 4.44 5.10 10.13
CA LYS A 242 5.17 3.82 10.14
C LYS A 242 5.94 3.61 8.84
N THR A 243 7.21 3.21 8.98
CA THR A 243 8.10 2.91 7.85
C THR A 243 8.52 1.44 7.87
N LEU A 244 8.88 0.91 6.70
CA LEU A 244 9.42 -0.43 6.51
C LEU A 244 10.68 -0.34 5.65
N SER A 245 11.65 -1.20 5.94
CA SER A 245 12.79 -1.42 5.05
C SER A 245 12.31 -2.07 3.76
N THR A 246 12.79 -1.59 2.61
CA THR A 246 12.49 -2.20 1.32
C THR A 246 13.33 -3.43 1.02
N GLU A 247 14.28 -3.77 1.89
CA GLU A 247 15.08 -4.98 1.76
C GLU A 247 14.18 -6.21 2.00
N HIS A 248 14.07 -7.09 1.00
CA HIS A 248 13.19 -8.28 1.00
C HIS A 248 11.70 -8.02 1.32
N LEU A 249 11.26 -6.75 1.20
CA LEU A 249 9.86 -6.39 1.39
C LEU A 249 8.98 -7.04 0.32
N HIS A 250 7.87 -7.64 0.75
CA HIS A 250 6.78 -8.08 -0.13
C HIS A 250 5.42 -7.77 0.49
N ILE A 251 4.39 -7.85 -0.33
CA ILE A 251 3.02 -7.54 0.04
C ILE A 251 2.16 -8.77 -0.19
N ASP A 252 1.48 -9.23 0.84
CA ASP A 252 0.51 -10.30 0.77
C ASP A 252 -0.91 -9.71 0.81
N ILE A 253 -1.75 -10.08 -0.16
CA ILE A 253 -3.12 -9.59 -0.28
C ILE A 253 -4.07 -10.78 -0.31
N TYR A 254 -5.00 -10.79 0.62
CA TYR A 254 -6.03 -11.82 0.72
C TYR A 254 -7.40 -11.19 0.52
N LEU A 255 -8.13 -11.62 -0.49
CA LEU A 255 -9.44 -11.11 -0.86
C LEU A 255 -10.47 -12.22 -0.88
N TYR A 256 -11.68 -11.88 -0.45
CA TYR A 256 -12.80 -12.81 -0.40
C TYR A 256 -13.98 -12.18 -1.14
N GLU A 257 -14.44 -12.90 -2.14
CA GLU A 257 -15.64 -12.60 -2.91
C GLU A 257 -16.89 -13.25 -2.28
N LYS A 258 -18.06 -12.82 -2.72
CA LYS A 258 -19.31 -13.51 -2.37
C LYS A 258 -19.29 -14.95 -2.86
#